data_8fbbd60f7208a37b5fc42d0c0dc5e518
#
_entry.id   8fbbd60f7208a37b5fc42d0c0dc5e518
#
_cell.length_a   1.000
_cell.length_b   1.000
_cell.length_c   1.000
_cell.angle_alpha   90.00
_cell.angle_beta   90.00
_cell.angle_gamma   90.00
#
_symmetry.space_group_name_H-M   'P 1'
#
loop_
_entity.id
_entity.type
_entity.pdbx_description
1 polymer ?
#
loop_
_entity_poly.entity_id
_entity_poly.type
_entity_poly.pdbx_seq_one_letter_code
_entity_poly.pdbx_strand_id
1 'polypeptide(L)'
;MLKTSSLSALLLVAAAFTMPSDGALAKDIVLGASVQLTGPVANTGRYYRDAYQLAIEQINAAGGVKVGNESHKLALKLYDNQSDVNLSVRQYTQLASQDKVDFLLGPFASNFALADSAVSEKYKIPMVQGGGASDQIFARNFKYIFGTLAPASNYFGSTVDMLKGLNPAPKSAALLYADDAFDVSVADGTRPKLKQAGLTLAMDERYSTNATDFNSLLSQIKSKNIDVVLVAGHETEILNFVRQAKSLAVAPKMYSFTVGVPSEDFRKALGKDADYAFGMTAWLPSAELKDRWFGDAAQFAAAYKAKFGYDPDYHAASGVADVEALVQAVENAGSTDPAKVRDALAKVKFDSLYGTIAFNKNGQIDLPQTVIQVQGDALIAIYGANGKIAEPKYPMPAWDAR
;
A
#
# COMPACT_ATOMS: atom_id res chain seq x y z
N MET A 1 -48.84 24.94 -84.76
CA MET A 1 -48.02 25.58 -83.74
C MET A 1 -48.13 24.71 -82.45
N LEU A 2 -47.15 23.84 -82.27
CA LEU A 2 -47.06 22.90 -81.13
C LEU A 2 -46.22 23.60 -80.06
N LYS A 3 -46.75 23.70 -78.75
CA LYS A 3 -46.01 24.07 -77.58
C LYS A 3 -45.56 22.82 -76.84
N THR A 4 -44.27 22.61 -76.82
CA THR A 4 -43.62 21.56 -76.01
C THR A 4 -43.44 22.04 -74.58
N SER A 5 -44.03 21.35 -73.64
CA SER A 5 -43.85 21.55 -72.18
C SER A 5 -42.76 20.59 -71.66
N SER A 6 -41.67 21.15 -71.19
CA SER A 6 -40.61 20.39 -70.51
C SER A 6 -40.92 20.20 -69.01
N LEU A 7 -41.03 18.93 -68.59
CA LEU A 7 -41.15 18.53 -67.20
C LEU A 7 -39.74 18.40 -66.62
N SER A 8 -39.39 19.24 -65.65
CA SER A 8 -38.16 19.12 -64.87
C SER A 8 -38.44 18.24 -63.64
N ALA A 9 -37.81 17.06 -63.64
CA ALA A 9 -37.85 16.17 -62.48
C ALA A 9 -36.82 16.61 -61.44
N LEU A 10 -37.30 16.99 -60.24
CA LEU A 10 -36.47 17.32 -59.06
C LEU A 10 -36.14 16.00 -58.34
N LEU A 11 -34.88 15.57 -58.39
CA LEU A 11 -34.36 14.48 -57.52
C LEU A 11 -34.12 15.02 -56.10
N LEU A 12 -34.92 14.59 -55.15
CA LEU A 12 -34.64 14.78 -53.70
C LEU A 12 -33.64 13.70 -53.28
N VAL A 13 -32.38 14.09 -53.04
CA VAL A 13 -31.37 13.25 -52.35
C VAL A 13 -31.63 13.34 -50.87
N ALA A 14 -32.22 12.32 -50.26
CA ALA A 14 -32.35 12.18 -48.82
C ALA A 14 -30.98 11.76 -48.27
N ALA A 15 -30.25 12.74 -47.68
CA ALA A 15 -29.05 12.45 -46.88
C ALA A 15 -29.49 11.80 -45.57
N ALA A 16 -29.31 10.51 -45.42
CA ALA A 16 -29.47 9.82 -44.14
C ALA A 16 -28.34 10.27 -43.18
N PHE A 17 -28.65 11.20 -42.28
CA PHE A 17 -27.82 11.49 -41.12
C PHE A 17 -27.87 10.26 -40.20
N THR A 18 -26.84 9.42 -40.25
CA THR A 18 -26.60 8.46 -39.19
C THR A 18 -26.14 9.24 -37.96
N MET A 19 -27.06 9.51 -37.05
CA MET A 19 -26.68 9.94 -35.70
C MET A 19 -25.85 8.81 -35.08
N PRO A 20 -24.69 9.13 -34.47
CA PRO A 20 -24.01 8.16 -33.65
C PRO A 20 -25.02 7.73 -32.57
N SER A 21 -25.30 6.42 -32.50
CA SER A 21 -26.06 5.87 -31.38
C SER A 21 -25.25 6.18 -30.11
N ASP A 22 -25.76 7.05 -29.25
CA ASP A 22 -25.32 7.09 -27.85
C ASP A 22 -25.46 5.67 -27.34
N GLY A 23 -24.32 4.95 -27.26
CA GLY A 23 -24.28 3.60 -26.71
C GLY A 23 -24.89 3.69 -25.31
N ALA A 24 -25.89 2.90 -25.02
CA ALA A 24 -26.45 2.79 -23.68
C ALA A 24 -25.26 2.64 -22.72
N LEU A 25 -25.12 3.58 -21.77
CA LEU A 25 -24.08 3.51 -20.74
C LEU A 25 -24.24 2.16 -20.05
N ALA A 26 -23.21 1.33 -20.15
CA ALA A 26 -23.19 0.05 -19.45
C ALA A 26 -23.29 0.30 -17.94
N LYS A 27 -23.87 -0.65 -17.21
CA LYS A 27 -24.00 -0.55 -15.75
C LYS A 27 -22.62 -0.35 -15.11
N ASP A 28 -22.50 0.57 -14.15
CA ASP A 28 -21.27 0.81 -13.42
C ASP A 28 -20.78 -0.47 -12.74
N ILE A 29 -19.45 -0.66 -12.69
CA ILE A 29 -18.79 -1.64 -11.85
C ILE A 29 -18.60 -1.03 -10.47
N VAL A 30 -19.22 -1.61 -9.46
CA VAL A 30 -19.20 -1.09 -8.09
C VAL A 30 -18.10 -1.78 -7.27
N LEU A 31 -17.12 -0.99 -6.81
CA LEU A 31 -16.08 -1.42 -5.89
C LEU A 31 -16.51 -1.10 -4.45
N GLY A 32 -16.44 -2.08 -3.56
CA GLY A 32 -16.77 -1.91 -2.16
C GLY A 32 -15.52 -1.86 -1.28
N ALA A 33 -15.45 -0.93 -0.34
CA ALA A 33 -14.37 -0.83 0.62
C ALA A 33 -14.86 -0.43 2.02
N SER A 34 -14.15 -0.87 3.03
CA SER A 34 -14.31 -0.45 4.42
C SER A 34 -12.93 -0.12 4.96
N VAL A 35 -12.65 1.17 5.20
CA VAL A 35 -11.32 1.64 5.61
C VAL A 35 -11.39 2.44 6.90
N GLN A 36 -10.25 2.64 7.54
CA GLN A 36 -10.14 3.39 8.78
C GLN A 36 -10.09 4.89 8.47
N LEU A 37 -11.22 5.58 8.63
CA LEU A 37 -11.31 7.04 8.47
C LEU A 37 -11.30 7.76 9.81
N THR A 38 -11.62 7.05 10.89
CA THR A 38 -11.54 7.49 12.28
C THR A 38 -10.86 6.42 13.14
N GLY A 39 -10.44 6.80 14.37
CA GLY A 39 -9.76 5.91 15.31
C GLY A 39 -8.23 5.89 15.16
N PRO A 40 -7.56 4.95 15.86
CA PRO A 40 -6.10 4.99 16.06
C PRO A 40 -5.24 4.93 14.80
N VAL A 41 -5.73 4.29 13.72
CA VAL A 41 -4.96 4.13 12.47
C VAL A 41 -5.57 4.90 11.28
N ALA A 42 -6.39 5.92 11.58
CA ALA A 42 -7.06 6.74 10.56
C ALA A 42 -6.08 7.50 9.66
N ASN A 43 -4.94 7.93 10.20
CA ASN A 43 -3.92 8.63 9.41
C ASN A 43 -3.42 7.80 8.24
N THR A 44 -3.24 6.48 8.42
CA THR A 44 -2.85 5.60 7.33
C THR A 44 -4.05 5.17 6.50
N GLY A 45 -5.20 4.92 7.12
CA GLY A 45 -6.43 4.54 6.40
C GLY A 45 -6.87 5.56 5.35
N ARG A 46 -6.66 6.86 5.59
CA ARG A 46 -6.98 7.91 4.61
C ARG A 46 -6.22 7.78 3.29
N TYR A 47 -4.96 7.27 3.30
CA TYR A 47 -4.20 7.06 2.08
C TYR A 47 -4.91 6.10 1.13
N TYR A 48 -5.54 5.04 1.66
CA TYR A 48 -6.31 4.08 0.86
C TYR A 48 -7.60 4.69 0.31
N ARG A 49 -8.39 5.42 1.13
CA ARG A 49 -9.56 6.16 0.65
C ARG A 49 -9.20 7.05 -0.53
N ASP A 50 -8.18 7.89 -0.34
CA ASP A 50 -7.80 8.90 -1.31
C ASP A 50 -7.21 8.27 -2.58
N ALA A 51 -6.44 7.20 -2.43
CA ALA A 51 -5.91 6.43 -3.55
C ALA A 51 -7.03 5.78 -4.37
N TYR A 52 -7.99 5.14 -3.72
CA TYR A 52 -9.13 4.51 -4.40
C TYR A 52 -9.95 5.54 -5.17
N GLN A 53 -10.25 6.67 -4.55
CA GLN A 53 -10.97 7.76 -5.19
C GLN A 53 -10.22 8.32 -6.41
N LEU A 54 -8.94 8.62 -6.26
CA LEU A 54 -8.13 9.19 -7.32
C LEU A 54 -7.96 8.21 -8.50
N ALA A 55 -7.68 6.94 -8.23
CA ALA A 55 -7.55 5.91 -9.27
C ALA A 55 -8.85 5.74 -10.06
N ILE A 56 -9.98 5.64 -9.36
CA ILE A 56 -11.31 5.52 -9.99
C ILE A 56 -11.61 6.73 -10.88
N GLU A 57 -11.33 7.93 -10.41
CA GLU A 57 -11.54 9.15 -11.20
C GLU A 57 -10.68 9.18 -12.46
N GLN A 58 -9.38 8.84 -12.35
CA GLN A 58 -8.48 8.82 -13.49
C GLN A 58 -8.88 7.75 -14.52
N ILE A 59 -9.22 6.56 -14.08
CA ILE A 59 -9.69 5.47 -14.94
C ILE A 59 -10.99 5.87 -15.65
N ASN A 60 -11.94 6.47 -14.91
CA ASN A 60 -13.20 6.96 -15.46
C ASN A 60 -13.01 8.10 -16.48
N ALA A 61 -12.06 9.01 -16.22
CA ALA A 61 -11.71 10.09 -17.14
C ALA A 61 -11.06 9.56 -18.43
N ALA A 62 -10.29 8.47 -18.33
CA ALA A 62 -9.67 7.78 -19.47
C ALA A 62 -10.66 6.91 -20.29
N GLY A 63 -11.96 6.92 -19.96
CA GLY A 63 -12.99 6.18 -20.70
C GLY A 63 -13.56 4.96 -19.96
N GLY A 64 -13.12 4.71 -18.72
CA GLY A 64 -13.60 3.61 -17.88
C GLY A 64 -12.93 2.26 -18.20
N VAL A 65 -13.57 1.18 -17.80
CA VAL A 65 -13.11 -0.20 -17.89
C VAL A 65 -13.77 -0.90 -19.08
N LYS A 66 -12.98 -1.55 -19.91
CA LYS A 66 -13.50 -2.29 -21.06
C LYS A 66 -13.89 -3.72 -20.70
N VAL A 67 -15.14 -4.08 -20.97
CA VAL A 67 -15.67 -5.43 -20.82
C VAL A 67 -16.24 -5.88 -22.18
N GLY A 68 -15.48 -6.65 -22.94
CA GLY A 68 -15.81 -6.93 -24.34
C GLY A 68 -15.81 -5.65 -25.17
N ASN A 69 -16.96 -5.31 -25.74
CA ASN A 69 -17.15 -4.10 -26.56
C ASN A 69 -17.76 -2.91 -25.78
N GLU A 70 -18.05 -3.08 -24.51
CA GLU A 70 -18.67 -2.06 -23.67
C GLU A 70 -17.64 -1.40 -22.77
N SER A 71 -17.88 -0.10 -22.46
CA SER A 71 -17.10 0.65 -21.46
C SER A 71 -17.97 0.91 -20.24
N HIS A 72 -17.47 0.54 -19.08
CA HIS A 72 -18.12 0.69 -17.79
C HIS A 72 -17.42 1.76 -16.96
N LYS A 73 -18.17 2.57 -16.23
CA LYS A 73 -17.59 3.42 -15.18
C LYS A 73 -17.39 2.63 -13.90
N LEU A 74 -16.40 3.03 -13.12
CA LEU A 74 -16.20 2.55 -11.75
C LEU A 74 -16.99 3.43 -10.78
N ALA A 75 -17.64 2.81 -9.80
CA ALA A 75 -18.24 3.49 -8.65
C ALA A 75 -17.64 2.94 -7.36
N LEU A 76 -17.48 3.78 -6.34
CA LEU A 76 -16.96 3.39 -5.03
C LEU A 76 -18.05 3.44 -3.96
N LYS A 77 -18.28 2.33 -3.29
CA LYS A 77 -19.07 2.24 -2.05
C LYS A 77 -18.11 2.10 -0.88
N LEU A 78 -18.01 3.15 -0.06
CA LEU A 78 -17.00 3.24 1.00
C LEU A 78 -17.66 3.39 2.38
N TYR A 79 -17.15 2.64 3.35
CA TYR A 79 -17.52 2.73 4.76
C TYR A 79 -16.32 3.09 5.65
N ASP A 80 -16.58 3.78 6.75
CA ASP A 80 -15.63 3.97 7.85
C ASP A 80 -15.79 2.86 8.87
N ASN A 81 -14.75 2.04 9.07
CA ASN A 81 -14.76 0.98 10.08
C ASN A 81 -14.30 1.45 11.47
N GLN A 82 -13.98 2.73 11.63
CA GLN A 82 -13.62 3.37 12.90
C GLN A 82 -12.43 2.68 13.60
N SER A 83 -11.57 2.03 12.84
CA SER A 83 -10.46 1.19 13.36
C SER A 83 -10.94 0.02 14.26
N ASP A 84 -12.16 -0.49 14.03
CA ASP A 84 -12.75 -1.64 14.70
C ASP A 84 -12.87 -2.82 13.72
N VAL A 85 -12.16 -3.92 14.00
CA VAL A 85 -12.12 -5.11 13.14
C VAL A 85 -13.50 -5.76 13.01
N ASN A 86 -14.29 -5.80 14.10
CA ASN A 86 -15.60 -6.41 14.05
C ASN A 86 -16.58 -5.57 13.22
N LEU A 87 -16.48 -4.24 13.29
CA LEU A 87 -17.25 -3.35 12.43
C LEU A 87 -16.86 -3.53 10.96
N SER A 88 -15.57 -3.64 10.67
CA SER A 88 -15.06 -3.92 9.32
C SER A 88 -15.67 -5.18 8.72
N VAL A 89 -15.61 -6.30 9.44
CA VAL A 89 -16.22 -7.59 9.01
C VAL A 89 -17.73 -7.45 8.74
N ARG A 90 -18.45 -6.71 9.59
CA ARG A 90 -19.89 -6.45 9.36
C ARG A 90 -20.11 -5.63 8.10
N GLN A 91 -19.31 -4.60 7.87
CA GLN A 91 -19.42 -3.73 6.70
C GLN A 91 -19.06 -4.47 5.41
N TYR A 92 -17.99 -5.29 5.39
CA TYR A 92 -17.70 -6.15 4.23
C TYR A 92 -18.81 -7.19 3.97
N THR A 93 -19.39 -7.74 5.04
CA THR A 93 -20.57 -8.61 4.89
C THR A 93 -21.75 -7.85 4.28
N GLN A 94 -21.99 -6.60 4.67
CA GLN A 94 -23.01 -5.74 4.08
C GLN A 94 -22.72 -5.42 2.61
N LEU A 95 -21.48 -5.02 2.28
CA LEU A 95 -21.04 -4.77 0.90
C LEU A 95 -21.32 -5.98 0.00
N ALA A 96 -21.01 -7.19 0.48
CA ALA A 96 -21.16 -8.42 -0.29
C ALA A 96 -22.63 -8.87 -0.41
N SER A 97 -23.43 -8.78 0.67
CA SER A 97 -24.75 -9.41 0.73
C SER A 97 -25.92 -8.47 0.44
N GLN A 98 -25.82 -7.19 0.86
CA GLN A 98 -26.89 -6.19 0.75
C GLN A 98 -26.61 -5.20 -0.36
N ASP A 99 -25.44 -4.56 -0.35
CA ASP A 99 -25.05 -3.59 -1.37
C ASP A 99 -24.71 -4.26 -2.71
N LYS A 100 -24.36 -5.55 -2.70
CA LYS A 100 -24.07 -6.38 -3.86
C LYS A 100 -23.04 -5.74 -4.78
N VAL A 101 -21.91 -5.28 -4.19
CA VAL A 101 -20.79 -4.75 -4.94
C VAL A 101 -20.16 -5.83 -5.83
N ASP A 102 -19.60 -5.44 -6.95
CA ASP A 102 -19.00 -6.38 -7.91
C ASP A 102 -17.66 -6.92 -7.40
N PHE A 103 -16.83 -6.06 -6.80
CA PHE A 103 -15.50 -6.41 -6.25
C PHE A 103 -15.21 -5.65 -4.96
N LEU A 104 -14.21 -6.13 -4.22
CA LEU A 104 -13.80 -5.55 -2.94
C LEU A 104 -12.38 -4.96 -3.05
N LEU A 105 -12.21 -3.79 -2.46
CA LEU A 105 -10.92 -3.18 -2.13
C LEU A 105 -10.68 -3.32 -0.63
N GLY A 106 -9.43 -3.58 -0.23
CA GLY A 106 -9.14 -3.92 1.16
C GLY A 106 -8.98 -2.73 2.11
N PRO A 107 -8.94 -3.03 3.41
CA PRO A 107 -8.63 -2.06 4.48
C PRO A 107 -7.12 -1.89 4.67
N PHE A 108 -6.75 -0.92 5.50
CA PHE A 108 -5.42 -0.87 6.10
C PHE A 108 -5.30 -1.86 7.27
N ALA A 109 -4.07 -2.26 7.56
CA ALA A 109 -3.57 -3.16 8.58
C ALA A 109 -3.97 -4.64 8.42
N SER A 110 -2.99 -5.50 8.77
CA SER A 110 -3.06 -6.94 8.51
C SER A 110 -4.15 -7.66 9.30
N ASN A 111 -4.45 -7.25 10.53
CA ASN A 111 -5.52 -7.83 11.33
C ASN A 111 -6.91 -7.59 10.72
N PHE A 112 -7.14 -6.44 10.08
CA PHE A 112 -8.35 -6.17 9.30
C PHE A 112 -8.38 -7.04 8.04
N ALA A 113 -7.35 -6.99 7.20
CA ALA A 113 -7.28 -7.79 5.98
C ALA A 113 -7.39 -9.29 6.28
N LEU A 114 -6.81 -9.76 7.39
CA LEU A 114 -6.91 -11.15 7.86
C LEU A 114 -8.37 -11.54 8.16
N ALA A 115 -9.12 -10.69 8.86
CA ALA A 115 -10.51 -10.95 9.20
C ALA A 115 -11.43 -10.81 7.97
N ASP A 116 -11.27 -9.74 7.20
CA ASP A 116 -12.16 -9.38 6.10
C ASP A 116 -12.02 -10.29 4.89
N SER A 117 -10.81 -10.85 4.65
CA SER A 117 -10.61 -11.83 3.58
C SER A 117 -11.44 -13.13 3.77
N ALA A 118 -11.88 -13.44 5.00
CA ALA A 118 -12.83 -14.54 5.21
C ALA A 118 -14.22 -14.22 4.61
N VAL A 119 -14.61 -12.95 4.57
CA VAL A 119 -15.84 -12.50 3.91
C VAL A 119 -15.71 -12.64 2.40
N SER A 120 -14.61 -12.13 1.83
CA SER A 120 -14.28 -12.28 0.40
C SER A 120 -14.34 -13.76 -0.03
N GLU A 121 -13.68 -14.66 0.68
CA GLU A 121 -13.69 -16.09 0.39
C GLU A 121 -15.09 -16.70 0.50
N LYS A 122 -15.85 -16.36 1.58
CA LYS A 122 -17.21 -16.87 1.81
C LYS A 122 -18.18 -16.49 0.70
N TYR A 123 -18.15 -15.22 0.27
CA TYR A 123 -19.06 -14.71 -0.75
C TYR A 123 -18.51 -14.88 -2.17
N LYS A 124 -17.29 -15.37 -2.32
CA LYS A 124 -16.59 -15.56 -3.60
C LYS A 124 -16.52 -14.28 -4.44
N ILE A 125 -16.26 -13.17 -3.78
CA ILE A 125 -16.05 -11.85 -4.39
C ILE A 125 -14.55 -11.52 -4.29
N PRO A 126 -13.82 -11.32 -5.40
CA PRO A 126 -12.41 -10.95 -5.35
C PRO A 126 -12.17 -9.68 -4.54
N MET A 127 -11.20 -9.75 -3.63
CA MET A 127 -10.66 -8.62 -2.88
C MET A 127 -9.21 -8.41 -3.28
N VAL A 128 -8.87 -7.19 -3.72
CA VAL A 128 -7.48 -6.75 -3.85
C VAL A 128 -7.19 -5.74 -2.76
N GLN A 129 -6.07 -5.91 -2.05
CA GLN A 129 -5.75 -5.12 -0.89
C GLN A 129 -4.25 -4.82 -0.79
N GLY A 130 -3.91 -3.57 -0.53
CA GLY A 130 -2.55 -3.07 -0.32
C GLY A 130 -2.26 -2.68 1.13
N GLY A 131 -3.12 -3.06 2.09
CA GLY A 131 -2.99 -2.63 3.48
C GLY A 131 -2.55 -3.73 4.46
N GLY A 132 -2.66 -4.99 4.09
CA GLY A 132 -2.30 -6.13 4.92
C GLY A 132 -1.15 -6.93 4.31
N ALA A 133 0.00 -6.98 5.01
CA ALA A 133 1.20 -7.67 4.56
C ALA A 133 1.50 -8.98 5.31
N SER A 134 0.78 -9.28 6.41
CA SER A 134 1.03 -10.47 7.23
C SER A 134 0.97 -11.75 6.39
N ASP A 135 1.99 -12.59 6.56
CA ASP A 135 2.06 -13.91 5.91
C ASP A 135 0.85 -14.79 6.26
N GLN A 136 0.22 -14.57 7.42
CA GLN A 136 -0.96 -15.30 7.87
C GLN A 136 -2.19 -15.09 6.96
N ILE A 137 -2.31 -13.94 6.28
CA ILE A 137 -3.41 -13.66 5.37
C ILE A 137 -3.41 -14.67 4.22
N PHE A 138 -2.24 -14.95 3.68
CA PHE A 138 -2.04 -15.76 2.48
C PHE A 138 -1.72 -17.23 2.76
N ALA A 139 -1.40 -17.58 4.03
CA ALA A 139 -1.15 -18.97 4.45
C ALA A 139 -2.42 -19.85 4.49
N ARG A 140 -3.62 -19.24 4.47
CA ARG A 140 -4.92 -19.94 4.57
C ARG A 140 -5.39 -20.56 3.25
N ASN A 141 -4.65 -20.39 2.16
CA ASN A 141 -5.00 -20.87 0.82
C ASN A 141 -6.35 -20.34 0.28
N PHE A 142 -6.79 -19.19 0.72
CA PHE A 142 -7.96 -18.49 0.18
C PHE A 142 -7.71 -18.14 -1.28
N LYS A 143 -8.77 -18.13 -2.09
CA LYS A 143 -8.69 -17.95 -3.55
C LYS A 143 -9.14 -16.57 -4.00
N TYR A 144 -9.88 -15.86 -3.15
CA TYR A 144 -10.50 -14.59 -3.48
C TYR A 144 -9.80 -13.38 -2.85
N ILE A 145 -8.61 -13.57 -2.26
CA ILE A 145 -7.76 -12.50 -1.70
C ILE A 145 -6.49 -12.34 -2.51
N PHE A 146 -6.16 -11.10 -2.87
CA PHE A 146 -4.95 -10.71 -3.57
C PHE A 146 -4.30 -9.53 -2.86
N GLY A 147 -2.97 -9.52 -2.74
CA GLY A 147 -2.25 -8.49 -1.98
C GLY A 147 -1.15 -7.80 -2.76
N THR A 148 -1.18 -6.48 -2.79
CA THR A 148 -0.17 -5.62 -3.45
C THR A 148 0.96 -5.17 -2.52
N LEU A 149 1.06 -5.72 -1.30
CA LEU A 149 2.24 -5.59 -0.45
C LEU A 149 3.05 -6.88 -0.43
N ALA A 150 4.38 -6.73 -0.35
CA ALA A 150 5.28 -7.86 -0.12
C ALA A 150 5.00 -8.51 1.25
N PRO A 151 5.38 -9.81 1.44
CA PRO A 151 5.23 -10.48 2.73
C PRO A 151 5.89 -9.71 3.87
N ALA A 152 5.20 -9.59 5.00
CA ALA A 152 5.71 -8.88 6.18
C ALA A 152 7.03 -9.48 6.70
N SER A 153 7.22 -10.78 6.55
CA SER A 153 8.47 -11.48 6.88
C SER A 153 9.69 -10.96 6.10
N ASN A 154 9.49 -10.17 5.04
CA ASN A 154 10.57 -9.58 4.23
C ASN A 154 10.88 -8.11 4.60
N TYR A 155 10.10 -7.47 5.46
CA TYR A 155 10.18 -6.02 5.67
C TYR A 155 11.57 -5.53 6.12
N PHE A 156 12.23 -6.18 7.07
CA PHE A 156 13.61 -5.82 7.45
C PHE A 156 14.70 -6.56 6.63
N GLY A 157 14.32 -7.27 5.54
CA GLY A 157 15.28 -8.00 4.75
C GLY A 157 16.43 -7.13 4.22
N SER A 158 16.07 -6.09 3.45
CA SER A 158 17.05 -5.12 2.91
C SER A 158 17.80 -4.38 4.02
N THR A 159 17.14 -4.08 5.16
CA THR A 159 17.78 -3.45 6.32
C THR A 159 18.90 -4.35 6.86
N VAL A 160 18.62 -5.64 7.11
CA VAL A 160 19.61 -6.59 7.61
C VAL A 160 20.78 -6.79 6.62
N ASP A 161 20.48 -6.80 5.32
CA ASP A 161 21.52 -6.86 4.30
C ASP A 161 22.41 -5.60 4.29
N MET A 162 21.83 -4.43 4.45
CA MET A 162 22.56 -3.17 4.59
C MET A 162 23.50 -3.17 5.80
N LEU A 163 23.08 -3.74 6.94
CA LEU A 163 23.90 -3.76 8.17
C LEU A 163 25.28 -4.38 7.95
N LYS A 164 25.42 -5.34 7.03
CA LYS A 164 26.69 -6.02 6.72
C LYS A 164 27.75 -5.08 6.15
N GLY A 165 27.33 -3.97 5.52
CA GLY A 165 28.22 -2.98 4.90
C GLY A 165 28.47 -1.73 5.73
N LEU A 166 27.90 -1.59 6.93
CA LEU A 166 28.05 -0.41 7.77
C LEU A 166 29.42 -0.36 8.48
N ASN A 167 29.94 0.84 8.66
CA ASN A 167 31.19 1.09 9.39
C ASN A 167 30.96 2.21 10.44
N PRO A 168 31.18 1.95 11.74
CA PRO A 168 31.62 0.67 12.34
C PRO A 168 30.55 -0.43 12.22
N ALA A 169 30.99 -1.67 12.00
CA ALA A 169 30.06 -2.80 11.88
C ALA A 169 29.27 -3.00 13.19
N PRO A 170 27.93 -3.11 13.15
CA PRO A 170 27.14 -3.42 14.32
C PRO A 170 27.34 -4.87 14.76
N LYS A 171 27.29 -5.13 16.08
CA LYS A 171 27.49 -6.45 16.68
C LYS A 171 26.25 -7.01 17.34
N SER A 172 25.36 -6.13 17.81
CA SER A 172 24.16 -6.49 18.55
C SER A 172 22.92 -5.80 17.99
N ALA A 173 21.79 -6.50 18.09
CA ALA A 173 20.49 -5.98 17.69
C ALA A 173 19.45 -6.17 18.78
N ALA A 174 18.50 -5.25 18.86
CA ALA A 174 17.20 -5.46 19.49
C ALA A 174 16.13 -5.55 18.39
N LEU A 175 15.22 -6.49 18.53
CA LEU A 175 14.02 -6.62 17.74
C LEU A 175 12.81 -6.42 18.66
N LEU A 176 12.11 -5.31 18.47
CA LEU A 176 10.90 -4.97 19.22
C LEU A 176 9.72 -5.03 18.25
N TYR A 177 8.59 -5.60 18.65
CA TYR A 177 7.44 -5.75 17.75
C TYR A 177 6.11 -5.75 18.50
N ALA A 178 5.10 -5.13 17.91
CA ALA A 178 3.76 -5.14 18.46
C ALA A 178 3.11 -6.53 18.37
N ASP A 179 2.18 -6.82 19.29
CA ASP A 179 1.42 -8.07 19.31
C ASP A 179 0.24 -8.02 18.33
N ASP A 180 0.56 -7.90 17.03
CA ASP A 180 -0.43 -8.04 15.97
C ASP A 180 0.09 -8.91 14.81
N ALA A 181 -0.80 -9.22 13.85
CA ALA A 181 -0.49 -10.15 12.78
C ALA A 181 0.63 -9.66 11.84
N PHE A 182 0.79 -8.34 11.66
CA PHE A 182 1.83 -7.75 10.83
C PHE A 182 3.18 -7.83 11.51
N ASP A 183 3.28 -7.28 12.71
CA ASP A 183 4.54 -7.09 13.41
C ASP A 183 5.15 -8.42 13.88
N VAL A 184 4.29 -9.39 14.25
CA VAL A 184 4.71 -10.77 14.52
C VAL A 184 5.31 -11.42 13.26
N SER A 185 4.66 -11.25 12.07
CA SER A 185 5.23 -11.78 10.82
C SER A 185 6.57 -11.11 10.46
N VAL A 186 6.71 -9.80 10.69
CA VAL A 186 7.98 -9.08 10.52
C VAL A 186 9.06 -9.67 11.42
N ALA A 187 8.76 -9.88 12.70
CA ALA A 187 9.70 -10.41 13.67
C ALA A 187 10.13 -11.83 13.31
N ASP A 188 9.18 -12.71 12.93
CA ASP A 188 9.45 -14.09 12.53
C ASP A 188 10.38 -14.18 11.32
N GLY A 189 10.21 -13.30 10.35
CA GLY A 189 11.09 -13.23 9.18
C GLY A 189 12.45 -12.59 9.45
N THR A 190 12.53 -11.70 10.46
CA THR A 190 13.76 -10.94 10.78
C THR A 190 14.75 -11.74 11.61
N ARG A 191 14.28 -12.53 12.59
CA ARG A 191 15.14 -13.32 13.48
C ARG A 191 16.17 -14.19 12.75
N PRO A 192 15.78 -15.04 11.80
CA PRO A 192 16.75 -15.87 11.09
C PRO A 192 17.73 -15.04 10.25
N LYS A 193 17.30 -13.90 9.70
CA LYS A 193 18.18 -13.02 8.90
C LYS A 193 19.24 -12.35 9.77
N LEU A 194 18.91 -11.86 10.97
CA LEU A 194 19.87 -11.31 11.93
C LEU A 194 20.92 -12.35 12.32
N LYS A 195 20.49 -13.58 12.59
CA LYS A 195 21.39 -14.70 12.89
C LYS A 195 22.34 -15.00 11.71
N GLN A 196 21.82 -15.05 10.49
CA GLN A 196 22.62 -15.27 9.28
C GLN A 196 23.62 -14.13 9.02
N ALA A 197 23.25 -12.90 9.39
CA ALA A 197 24.15 -11.74 9.30
C ALA A 197 25.20 -11.69 10.41
N GLY A 198 25.22 -12.64 11.35
CA GLY A 198 26.18 -12.71 12.43
C GLY A 198 25.96 -11.73 13.58
N LEU A 199 24.76 -11.12 13.67
CA LEU A 199 24.41 -10.22 14.76
C LEU A 199 23.88 -11.00 15.97
N THR A 200 24.33 -10.59 17.17
CA THR A 200 23.75 -11.09 18.42
C THR A 200 22.40 -10.42 18.64
N LEU A 201 21.31 -11.20 18.63
CA LEU A 201 19.98 -10.70 19.03
C LEU A 201 19.94 -10.60 20.56
N ALA A 202 20.29 -9.42 21.10
CA ALA A 202 20.41 -9.16 22.54
C ALA A 202 19.06 -8.88 23.23
N MET A 203 18.04 -8.49 22.45
CA MET A 203 16.64 -8.36 22.86
C MET A 203 15.73 -8.82 21.74
N ASP A 204 14.70 -9.57 22.10
CA ASP A 204 13.62 -10.03 21.22
C ASP A 204 12.32 -9.91 22.01
N GLU A 205 11.68 -8.74 21.95
CA GLU A 205 10.64 -8.36 22.88
C GLU A 205 9.36 -7.95 22.15
N ARG A 206 8.27 -8.58 22.55
CA ARG A 206 6.92 -8.25 22.08
C ARG A 206 6.26 -7.26 23.02
N TYR A 207 5.64 -6.21 22.50
CA TYR A 207 4.88 -5.23 23.25
C TYR A 207 3.41 -5.22 22.82
N SER A 208 2.54 -4.70 23.68
CA SER A 208 1.10 -4.63 23.39
C SER A 208 0.80 -3.68 22.24
N THR A 209 -0.09 -4.07 21.35
CA THR A 209 -0.63 -3.18 20.31
C THR A 209 -1.20 -1.90 20.94
N ASN A 210 -0.93 -0.76 20.32
CA ASN A 210 -1.23 0.58 20.81
C ASN A 210 -0.47 0.96 22.11
N ALA A 211 0.70 0.39 22.36
CA ALA A 211 1.54 0.77 23.50
C ALA A 211 1.87 2.26 23.49
N THR A 212 1.78 2.89 24.64
CA THR A 212 2.10 4.30 24.83
C THR A 212 3.34 4.51 25.72
N ASP A 213 3.85 3.46 26.36
CA ASP A 213 5.01 3.49 27.27
C ASP A 213 6.07 2.46 26.84
N PHE A 214 7.26 2.96 26.52
CA PHE A 214 8.42 2.18 26.10
C PHE A 214 9.62 2.32 27.05
N ASN A 215 9.44 2.99 28.21
CA ASN A 215 10.53 3.32 29.12
C ASN A 215 11.32 2.10 29.60
N SER A 216 10.65 0.98 29.89
CA SER A 216 11.32 -0.25 30.31
C SER A 216 12.18 -0.83 29.18
N LEU A 217 11.65 -0.91 27.95
CA LEU A 217 12.39 -1.42 26.79
C LEU A 217 13.59 -0.52 26.46
N LEU A 218 13.39 0.80 26.47
CA LEU A 218 14.46 1.77 26.22
C LEU A 218 15.57 1.72 27.26
N SER A 219 15.21 1.55 28.56
CA SER A 219 16.18 1.38 29.63
C SER A 219 17.02 0.11 29.45
N GLN A 220 16.42 -0.99 29.00
CA GLN A 220 17.13 -2.23 28.69
C GLN A 220 18.06 -2.05 27.47
N ILE A 221 17.61 -1.39 26.38
CA ILE A 221 18.45 -1.06 25.23
C ILE A 221 19.70 -0.31 25.68
N LYS A 222 19.54 0.71 26.53
CA LYS A 222 20.63 1.53 27.05
C LYS A 222 21.59 0.70 27.90
N SER A 223 21.07 -0.08 28.86
CA SER A 223 21.89 -0.87 29.78
C SER A 223 22.69 -1.97 29.09
N LYS A 224 22.15 -2.57 28.04
CA LYS A 224 22.80 -3.61 27.22
C LYS A 224 23.72 -3.04 26.14
N ASN A 225 23.75 -1.70 25.98
CA ASN A 225 24.56 -1.02 24.94
C ASN A 225 24.35 -1.61 23.53
N ILE A 226 23.09 -1.73 23.11
CA ILE A 226 22.71 -2.34 21.84
C ILE A 226 23.08 -1.42 20.67
N ASP A 227 23.66 -1.98 19.62
CA ASP A 227 24.11 -1.23 18.45
C ASP A 227 22.95 -0.79 17.53
N VAL A 228 22.03 -1.73 17.24
CA VAL A 228 20.92 -1.50 16.27
C VAL A 228 19.60 -1.89 16.91
N VAL A 229 18.59 -1.04 16.76
CA VAL A 229 17.24 -1.30 17.25
C VAL A 229 16.27 -1.30 16.08
N LEU A 230 15.66 -2.45 15.84
CA LEU A 230 14.62 -2.67 14.85
C LEU A 230 13.28 -2.68 15.56
N VAL A 231 12.37 -1.80 15.18
CA VAL A 231 11.05 -1.67 15.78
C VAL A 231 9.99 -1.92 14.72
N ALA A 232 9.29 -3.03 14.86
CA ALA A 232 8.09 -3.30 14.09
C ALA A 232 6.88 -2.79 14.86
N GLY A 233 6.10 -1.90 14.26
CA GLY A 233 4.96 -1.24 14.86
C GLY A 233 4.30 -0.27 13.88
N HIS A 234 3.18 0.28 14.29
CA HIS A 234 2.44 1.28 13.53
C HIS A 234 2.86 2.71 13.90
N GLU A 235 2.45 3.69 13.11
CA GLU A 235 2.95 5.07 13.20
C GLU A 235 2.84 5.69 14.60
N THR A 236 1.70 5.54 15.27
CA THR A 236 1.47 6.13 16.60
C THR A 236 2.43 5.56 17.66
N GLU A 237 2.68 4.25 17.62
CA GLU A 237 3.61 3.57 18.54
C GLU A 237 5.04 4.03 18.31
N ILE A 238 5.44 4.12 17.03
CA ILE A 238 6.79 4.54 16.64
C ILE A 238 7.03 6.01 17.02
N LEU A 239 6.04 6.89 16.86
CA LEU A 239 6.13 8.28 17.31
C LEU A 239 6.35 8.37 18.83
N ASN A 240 5.62 7.58 19.61
CA ASN A 240 5.78 7.52 21.08
C ASN A 240 7.15 6.95 21.46
N PHE A 241 7.60 5.90 20.76
CA PHE A 241 8.92 5.30 20.98
C PHE A 241 10.04 6.31 20.75
N VAL A 242 10.04 7.04 19.62
CA VAL A 242 11.08 8.03 19.30
C VAL A 242 11.11 9.17 20.34
N ARG A 243 9.95 9.70 20.73
CA ARG A 243 9.86 10.76 21.74
C ARG A 243 10.42 10.33 23.09
N GLN A 244 10.14 9.09 23.52
CA GLN A 244 10.66 8.55 24.78
C GLN A 244 12.14 8.20 24.67
N ALA A 245 12.60 7.68 23.53
CA ALA A 245 14.03 7.44 23.29
C ALA A 245 14.84 8.74 23.44
N LYS A 246 14.33 9.86 22.90
CA LYS A 246 14.93 11.18 23.11
C LYS A 246 14.91 11.59 24.58
N SER A 247 13.76 11.50 25.24
CA SER A 247 13.60 11.89 26.65
C SER A 247 14.55 11.14 27.58
N LEU A 248 14.82 9.86 27.32
CA LEU A 248 15.75 9.01 28.07
C LEU A 248 17.19 9.05 27.57
N ALA A 249 17.47 9.88 26.56
CA ALA A 249 18.76 9.96 25.89
C ALA A 249 19.29 8.56 25.46
N VAL A 250 18.43 7.73 24.89
CA VAL A 250 18.78 6.43 24.31
C VAL A 250 19.12 6.62 22.86
N ALA A 251 20.40 6.47 22.49
CA ALA A 251 20.91 6.72 21.14
C ALA A 251 21.82 5.56 20.72
N PRO A 252 21.25 4.44 20.25
CA PRO A 252 22.02 3.37 19.61
C PRO A 252 22.65 3.89 18.32
N LYS A 253 23.50 3.08 17.64
CA LYS A 253 24.06 3.48 16.36
C LYS A 253 23.00 3.63 15.26
N MET A 254 21.85 2.96 15.39
CA MET A 254 20.77 2.98 14.40
C MET A 254 19.42 2.61 15.03
N TYR A 255 18.38 3.36 14.64
CA TYR A 255 16.98 2.96 14.73
C TYR A 255 16.44 2.67 13.32
N SER A 256 15.70 1.57 13.15
CA SER A 256 14.95 1.29 11.92
C SER A 256 13.53 0.85 12.26
N PHE A 257 12.58 1.38 11.51
CA PHE A 257 11.14 1.23 11.75
C PHE A 257 10.44 0.63 10.53
N THR A 258 9.34 -0.10 10.74
CA THR A 258 8.55 -0.68 9.65
C THR A 258 7.61 0.32 8.98
N VAL A 259 6.87 1.10 9.75
CA VAL A 259 5.86 2.04 9.28
C VAL A 259 6.20 3.45 9.76
N GLY A 260 5.53 4.46 9.27
CA GLY A 260 5.65 5.85 9.70
C GLY A 260 6.70 6.63 8.94
N VAL A 261 7.97 6.22 8.92
CA VAL A 261 9.09 6.99 8.32
C VAL A 261 8.80 7.52 6.90
N PRO A 262 8.16 6.77 5.99
CA PRO A 262 7.79 7.29 4.67
C PRO A 262 6.77 8.43 4.73
N SER A 263 5.90 8.46 5.77
CA SER A 263 4.81 9.42 5.83
C SER A 263 5.29 10.84 6.12
N GLU A 264 4.62 11.82 5.54
CA GLU A 264 4.89 13.24 5.81
C GLU A 264 4.52 13.58 7.27
N ASP A 265 3.45 12.98 7.79
CA ASP A 265 2.97 13.20 9.16
C ASP A 265 3.98 12.79 10.21
N PHE A 266 4.67 11.66 10.01
CA PHE A 266 5.75 11.22 10.89
C PHE A 266 6.86 12.26 10.99
N ARG A 267 7.33 12.75 9.84
CA ARG A 267 8.39 13.75 9.80
C ARG A 267 7.94 15.08 10.40
N LYS A 268 6.72 15.53 10.11
CA LYS A 268 6.15 16.74 10.72
C LYS A 268 5.97 16.62 12.23
N ALA A 269 5.52 15.47 12.72
CA ALA A 269 5.26 15.25 14.15
C ALA A 269 6.53 15.19 14.98
N LEU A 270 7.66 14.79 14.41
CA LEU A 270 8.95 14.67 15.09
C LEU A 270 9.91 15.83 14.78
N GLY A 271 9.72 16.52 13.65
CA GLY A 271 10.65 17.57 13.19
C GLY A 271 12.09 17.04 13.14
N LYS A 272 13.02 17.74 13.77
CA LYS A 272 14.44 17.34 13.84
C LYS A 272 14.68 15.98 14.50
N ASP A 273 13.77 15.50 15.34
CA ASP A 273 13.91 14.20 16.01
C ASP A 273 13.71 13.02 15.03
N ALA A 274 13.15 13.27 13.85
CA ALA A 274 13.07 12.27 12.78
C ALA A 274 14.43 12.03 12.07
N ASP A 275 15.37 12.99 12.15
CA ASP A 275 16.67 12.89 11.48
C ASP A 275 17.43 11.63 11.93
N TYR A 276 18.13 10.98 11.03
CA TYR A 276 18.78 9.67 11.19
C TYR A 276 17.86 8.46 11.34
N ALA A 277 16.52 8.62 11.43
CA ALA A 277 15.63 7.48 11.47
C ALA A 277 15.67 6.72 10.14
N PHE A 278 15.92 5.41 10.22
CA PHE A 278 15.77 4.52 9.08
C PHE A 278 14.35 3.96 9.06
N GLY A 279 13.88 3.69 7.87
CA GLY A 279 12.62 3.00 7.62
C GLY A 279 12.71 2.16 6.35
N MET A 280 11.58 1.59 5.97
CA MET A 280 11.45 0.88 4.72
C MET A 280 10.30 1.46 3.91
N THR A 281 10.38 1.34 2.61
CA THR A 281 9.29 1.68 1.70
C THR A 281 9.28 0.76 0.50
N ALA A 282 8.11 0.50 -0.05
CA ALA A 282 7.95 -0.21 -1.32
C ALA A 282 7.91 0.75 -2.52
N TRP A 283 7.76 2.06 -2.28
CA TRP A 283 7.58 3.05 -3.33
C TRP A 283 8.11 4.43 -2.90
N LEU A 284 8.61 5.17 -3.87
CA LEU A 284 9.00 6.58 -3.74
C LEU A 284 8.56 7.35 -5.01
N PRO A 285 8.25 8.65 -4.90
CA PRO A 285 7.93 9.48 -6.07
C PRO A 285 9.05 9.56 -7.11
N SER A 286 10.28 9.33 -6.70
CA SER A 286 11.47 9.30 -7.56
C SER A 286 11.69 7.97 -8.29
N ALA A 287 10.81 6.98 -8.10
CA ALA A 287 10.93 5.71 -8.79
C ALA A 287 10.68 5.87 -10.30
N GLU A 288 11.56 5.27 -11.12
CA GLU A 288 11.43 5.26 -12.58
C GLU A 288 10.38 4.23 -13.03
N LEU A 289 9.13 4.41 -12.57
CA LEU A 289 7.99 3.55 -12.84
C LEU A 289 6.99 4.29 -13.71
N LYS A 290 6.45 3.57 -14.69
CA LYS A 290 5.44 4.11 -15.62
C LYS A 290 4.09 3.46 -15.35
N ASP A 291 3.06 4.24 -15.62
CA ASP A 291 1.68 3.87 -15.38
C ASP A 291 0.79 4.23 -16.56
N ARG A 292 -0.27 3.45 -16.75
CA ARG A 292 -1.21 3.63 -17.85
C ARG A 292 -2.08 4.89 -17.66
N TRP A 293 -2.44 5.23 -16.43
CA TRP A 293 -3.41 6.28 -16.13
C TRP A 293 -2.77 7.55 -15.56
N PHE A 294 -1.66 7.40 -14.83
CA PHE A 294 -0.97 8.53 -14.19
C PHE A 294 0.29 8.98 -14.93
N GLY A 295 0.79 8.18 -15.87
CA GLY A 295 2.02 8.45 -16.60
C GLY A 295 3.25 7.90 -15.86
N ASP A 296 3.62 8.48 -14.71
CA ASP A 296 4.73 7.99 -13.89
C ASP A 296 4.51 8.26 -12.39
N ALA A 297 5.43 7.77 -11.54
CA ALA A 297 5.34 7.89 -10.09
C ALA A 297 5.35 9.36 -9.62
N ALA A 298 6.12 10.24 -10.27
CA ALA A 298 6.19 11.65 -9.93
C ALA A 298 4.90 12.39 -10.31
N GLN A 299 4.31 12.06 -11.46
CA GLN A 299 3.04 12.63 -11.92
C GLN A 299 1.89 12.20 -11.00
N PHE A 300 1.86 10.93 -10.58
CA PHE A 300 0.92 10.47 -9.55
C PHE A 300 1.07 11.26 -8.25
N ALA A 301 2.30 11.40 -7.74
CA ALA A 301 2.55 12.14 -6.51
C ALA A 301 2.07 13.59 -6.60
N ALA A 302 2.32 14.27 -7.74
CA ALA A 302 1.86 15.62 -7.98
C ALA A 302 0.32 15.72 -8.03
N ALA A 303 -0.35 14.81 -8.74
CA ALA A 303 -1.81 14.75 -8.82
C ALA A 303 -2.46 14.49 -7.45
N TYR A 304 -1.89 13.56 -6.68
CA TYR A 304 -2.36 13.22 -5.34
C TYR A 304 -2.24 14.44 -4.41
N LYS A 305 -1.06 15.07 -4.35
CA LYS A 305 -0.82 16.26 -3.53
C LYS A 305 -1.70 17.44 -3.93
N ALA A 306 -1.88 17.66 -5.22
CA ALA A 306 -2.75 18.75 -5.72
C ALA A 306 -4.20 18.55 -5.28
N LYS A 307 -4.67 17.31 -5.22
CA LYS A 307 -6.06 17.00 -4.84
C LYS A 307 -6.29 16.96 -3.33
N PHE A 308 -5.39 16.36 -2.58
CA PHE A 308 -5.60 16.06 -1.15
C PHE A 308 -4.79 16.94 -0.20
N GLY A 309 -3.80 17.71 -0.71
CA GLY A 309 -3.04 18.69 0.06
C GLY A 309 -1.86 18.11 0.86
N TYR A 310 -1.53 16.82 0.69
CA TYR A 310 -0.39 16.16 1.34
C TYR A 310 0.28 15.14 0.41
N ASP A 311 1.53 14.78 0.73
CA ASP A 311 2.30 13.88 -0.12
C ASP A 311 1.81 12.43 0.03
N PRO A 312 1.69 11.66 -1.08
CA PRO A 312 1.45 10.23 -1.01
C PRO A 312 2.69 9.49 -0.53
N ASP A 313 2.47 8.36 0.10
CA ASP A 313 3.50 7.35 0.38
C ASP A 313 3.16 6.01 -0.30
N TYR A 314 3.89 4.93 0.06
CA TYR A 314 3.66 3.62 -0.54
C TYR A 314 2.26 3.05 -0.28
N HIS A 315 1.56 3.48 0.79
CA HIS A 315 0.17 3.06 1.03
C HIS A 315 -0.77 3.61 -0.04
N ALA A 316 -0.62 4.91 -0.39
CA ALA A 316 -1.39 5.48 -1.48
C ALA A 316 -1.05 4.81 -2.82
N ALA A 317 0.24 4.59 -3.10
CA ALA A 317 0.66 3.96 -4.34
C ALA A 317 0.16 2.51 -4.46
N SER A 318 0.20 1.72 -3.37
CA SER A 318 -0.37 0.36 -3.37
C SER A 318 -1.89 0.37 -3.49
N GLY A 319 -2.57 1.35 -2.88
CA GLY A 319 -4.03 1.51 -3.04
C GLY A 319 -4.44 1.79 -4.49
N VAL A 320 -3.66 2.60 -5.23
CA VAL A 320 -3.86 2.76 -6.69
C VAL A 320 -3.67 1.42 -7.40
N ALA A 321 -2.60 0.69 -7.09
CA ALA A 321 -2.32 -0.61 -7.70
C ALA A 321 -3.42 -1.65 -7.41
N ASP A 322 -4.13 -1.56 -6.28
CA ASP A 322 -5.29 -2.42 -5.98
C ASP A 322 -6.41 -2.23 -7.02
N VAL A 323 -6.76 -0.97 -7.30
CA VAL A 323 -7.79 -0.63 -8.30
C VAL A 323 -7.35 -1.05 -9.69
N GLU A 324 -6.11 -0.75 -10.06
CA GLU A 324 -5.54 -1.09 -11.37
C GLU A 324 -5.49 -2.60 -11.61
N ALA A 325 -5.14 -3.40 -10.59
CA ALA A 325 -5.13 -4.85 -10.68
C ALA A 325 -6.52 -5.43 -10.93
N LEU A 326 -7.56 -4.89 -10.26
CA LEU A 326 -8.95 -5.27 -10.54
C LEU A 326 -9.36 -4.90 -11.96
N VAL A 327 -9.07 -3.69 -12.40
CA VAL A 327 -9.40 -3.20 -13.74
C VAL A 327 -8.72 -4.06 -14.81
N GLN A 328 -7.42 -4.30 -14.66
CA GLN A 328 -6.68 -5.14 -15.60
C GLN A 328 -7.22 -6.58 -15.64
N ALA A 329 -7.64 -7.12 -14.51
CA ALA A 329 -8.22 -8.46 -14.44
C ALA A 329 -9.61 -8.51 -15.09
N VAL A 330 -10.46 -7.50 -14.90
CA VAL A 330 -11.77 -7.38 -15.57
C VAL A 330 -11.61 -7.28 -17.07
N GLU A 331 -10.69 -6.44 -17.56
CA GLU A 331 -10.39 -6.30 -18.99
C GLU A 331 -9.86 -7.61 -19.57
N ASN A 332 -8.94 -8.30 -18.90
CA ASN A 332 -8.38 -9.58 -19.32
C ASN A 332 -9.44 -10.70 -19.33
N ALA A 333 -10.37 -10.69 -18.38
CA ALA A 333 -11.47 -11.64 -18.33
C ALA A 333 -12.56 -11.36 -19.38
N GLY A 334 -12.65 -10.13 -19.89
CA GLY A 334 -13.75 -9.65 -20.72
C GLY A 334 -15.11 -9.83 -20.04
N SER A 335 -15.14 -9.74 -18.70
CA SER A 335 -16.32 -10.11 -17.90
C SER A 335 -16.24 -9.49 -16.51
N THR A 336 -17.39 -9.22 -15.90
CA THR A 336 -17.53 -8.85 -14.49
C THR A 336 -17.90 -10.05 -13.60
N ASP A 337 -17.93 -11.27 -14.15
CA ASP A 337 -18.16 -12.48 -13.35
C ASP A 337 -17.05 -12.67 -12.31
N PRO A 338 -17.35 -12.75 -11.00
CA PRO A 338 -16.34 -12.79 -9.96
C PRO A 338 -15.36 -13.97 -10.08
N ALA A 339 -15.81 -15.13 -10.56
CA ALA A 339 -14.93 -16.30 -10.69
C ALA A 339 -13.96 -16.12 -11.86
N LYS A 340 -14.42 -15.54 -12.98
CA LYS A 340 -13.55 -15.25 -14.13
C LYS A 340 -12.52 -14.16 -13.80
N VAL A 341 -12.95 -13.12 -13.08
CA VAL A 341 -12.04 -12.03 -12.64
C VAL A 341 -11.03 -12.55 -11.63
N ARG A 342 -11.42 -13.41 -10.66
CA ARG A 342 -10.51 -14.11 -9.77
C ARG A 342 -9.44 -14.91 -10.53
N ASP A 343 -9.83 -15.65 -11.56
CA ASP A 343 -8.92 -16.45 -12.37
C ASP A 343 -7.98 -15.58 -13.24
N ALA A 344 -8.46 -14.40 -13.65
CA ALA A 344 -7.65 -13.40 -14.34
C ALA A 344 -6.66 -12.74 -13.39
N LEU A 345 -7.08 -12.36 -12.16
CA LEU A 345 -6.20 -11.83 -11.11
C LEU A 345 -5.03 -12.77 -10.81
N ALA A 346 -5.29 -14.07 -10.70
CA ALA A 346 -4.26 -15.08 -10.46
C ALA A 346 -3.19 -15.18 -11.57
N LYS A 347 -3.42 -14.55 -12.72
CA LYS A 347 -2.53 -14.58 -13.90
C LYS A 347 -2.11 -13.18 -14.35
N VAL A 348 -2.60 -12.13 -13.69
CA VAL A 348 -2.32 -10.77 -14.10
C VAL A 348 -0.82 -10.49 -14.02
N LYS A 349 -0.31 -9.78 -15.02
CA LYS A 349 1.05 -9.22 -15.02
C LYS A 349 1.03 -7.93 -15.82
N PHE A 350 1.33 -6.81 -15.15
CA PHE A 350 1.41 -5.50 -15.78
C PHE A 350 2.32 -4.58 -14.97
N ASP A 351 2.81 -3.54 -15.60
CA ASP A 351 3.59 -2.50 -14.95
C ASP A 351 2.66 -1.36 -14.51
N SER A 352 2.83 -0.92 -13.26
CA SER A 352 2.09 0.17 -12.64
C SER A 352 3.07 1.19 -12.03
N LEU A 353 2.53 2.31 -11.57
CA LEU A 353 3.32 3.29 -10.81
C LEU A 353 3.91 2.72 -9.51
N TYR A 354 3.42 1.58 -9.04
CA TYR A 354 3.88 0.90 -7.82
C TYR A 354 4.95 -0.18 -8.10
N GLY A 355 5.08 -0.61 -9.34
CA GLY A 355 5.97 -1.66 -9.81
C GLY A 355 5.25 -2.68 -10.70
N THR A 356 5.92 -3.78 -11.02
CA THR A 356 5.27 -4.87 -11.76
C THR A 356 4.34 -5.63 -10.83
N ILE A 357 3.05 -5.58 -11.11
CA ILE A 357 2.03 -6.33 -10.39
C ILE A 357 1.92 -7.72 -11.02
N ALA A 358 2.30 -8.74 -10.26
CA ALA A 358 2.13 -10.15 -10.61
C ALA A 358 1.98 -10.94 -9.31
N PHE A 359 0.82 -11.57 -9.14
CA PHE A 359 0.54 -12.33 -7.93
C PHE A 359 1.18 -13.72 -8.00
N ASN A 360 1.82 -14.13 -6.90
CA ASN A 360 2.33 -15.49 -6.74
C ASN A 360 1.16 -16.49 -6.51
N LYS A 361 1.49 -17.78 -6.37
CA LYS A 361 0.50 -18.84 -6.16
C LYS A 361 -0.40 -18.64 -4.94
N ASN A 362 0.03 -17.82 -3.97
CA ASN A 362 -0.71 -17.54 -2.76
C ASN A 362 -1.59 -16.27 -2.90
N GLY A 363 -1.48 -15.54 -4.02
CA GLY A 363 -2.22 -14.30 -4.25
C GLY A 363 -1.52 -13.02 -3.74
N GLN A 364 -0.24 -13.08 -3.42
CA GLN A 364 0.53 -11.92 -2.94
C GLN A 364 1.64 -11.57 -3.95
N ILE A 365 1.97 -10.28 -4.08
CA ILE A 365 3.15 -9.87 -4.84
C ILE A 365 4.43 -10.07 -4.02
N ASP A 366 5.58 -10.11 -4.70
CA ASP A 366 6.90 -10.15 -4.08
C ASP A 366 7.73 -8.98 -4.62
N LEU A 367 7.56 -7.81 -4.02
CA LEU A 367 8.33 -6.61 -4.35
C LEU A 367 9.40 -6.37 -3.27
N PRO A 368 10.65 -6.08 -3.66
CA PRO A 368 11.71 -5.77 -2.71
C PRO A 368 11.42 -4.45 -1.99
N GLN A 369 11.77 -4.41 -0.70
CA GLN A 369 11.67 -3.18 0.09
C GLN A 369 12.95 -2.35 -0.06
N THR A 370 12.79 -1.04 -0.13
CA THR A 370 13.89 -0.08 -0.12
C THR A 370 14.08 0.47 1.28
N VAL A 371 15.30 0.41 1.81
CA VAL A 371 15.68 1.09 3.05
C VAL A 371 15.81 2.58 2.76
N ILE A 372 15.11 3.37 3.53
CA ILE A 372 15.14 4.84 3.47
C ILE A 372 15.68 5.42 4.76
N GLN A 373 16.17 6.63 4.71
CA GLN A 373 16.61 7.38 5.89
C GLN A 373 16.13 8.82 5.80
N VAL A 374 15.67 9.37 6.93
CA VAL A 374 15.44 10.80 7.07
C VAL A 374 16.79 11.50 7.23
N GLN A 375 17.11 12.42 6.32
CA GLN A 375 18.34 13.21 6.35
C GLN A 375 18.01 14.70 6.24
N GLY A 376 17.83 15.38 7.38
CA GLY A 376 17.20 16.68 7.46
C GLY A 376 15.72 16.58 7.08
N ASP A 377 15.28 17.40 6.13
CA ASP A 377 13.88 17.37 5.66
C ASP A 377 13.65 16.34 4.53
N ALA A 378 14.71 15.70 4.05
CA ALA A 378 14.65 14.80 2.89
C ALA A 378 14.53 13.33 3.31
N LEU A 379 13.79 12.57 2.52
CA LEU A 379 13.71 11.12 2.59
C LEU A 379 14.61 10.52 1.51
N ILE A 380 15.69 9.89 1.93
CA ILE A 380 16.74 9.39 1.04
C ILE A 380 16.66 7.86 0.94
N ALA A 381 16.61 7.32 -0.28
CA ALA A 381 16.78 5.89 -0.54
C ALA A 381 18.24 5.50 -0.28
N ILE A 382 18.47 4.53 0.60
CA ILE A 382 19.81 4.13 1.04
C ILE A 382 20.23 2.79 0.47
N TYR A 383 19.32 1.79 0.51
CA TYR A 383 19.64 0.42 0.10
C TYR A 383 18.41 -0.26 -0.48
N GLY A 384 18.55 -0.93 -1.59
CA GLY A 384 17.47 -1.62 -2.29
C GLY A 384 17.86 -3.01 -2.78
N ALA A 385 17.06 -3.59 -3.66
CA ALA A 385 17.26 -4.93 -4.22
C ALA A 385 18.62 -5.12 -4.88
N ASN A 386 19.16 -4.06 -5.49
CA ASN A 386 20.47 -4.08 -6.18
C ASN A 386 21.64 -3.62 -5.27
N GLY A 387 21.41 -3.51 -3.96
CA GLY A 387 22.40 -3.09 -2.98
C GLY A 387 22.32 -1.61 -2.62
N LYS A 388 23.47 -1.02 -2.26
CA LYS A 388 23.59 0.37 -1.81
C LYS A 388 23.22 1.36 -2.91
N ILE A 389 22.37 2.32 -2.55
CA ILE A 389 21.90 3.43 -3.42
C ILE A 389 22.62 4.71 -3.03
N ALA A 390 22.66 5.04 -1.73
CA ALA A 390 23.30 6.24 -1.20
C ALA A 390 24.00 5.95 0.13
N GLU A 391 24.83 6.92 0.57
CA GLU A 391 25.51 6.82 1.86
C GLU A 391 24.54 7.08 3.01
N PRO A 392 24.46 6.14 3.99
CA PRO A 392 23.70 6.40 5.20
C PRO A 392 24.45 7.38 6.11
N LYS A 393 23.70 8.24 6.80
CA LYS A 393 24.22 8.95 7.96
C LYS A 393 24.28 7.96 9.13
N TYR A 394 25.47 7.39 9.36
CA TYR A 394 25.70 6.36 10.37
C TYR A 394 27.13 6.44 10.94
N PRO A 395 27.38 6.22 12.24
CA PRO A 395 26.37 5.97 13.27
C PRO A 395 25.56 7.23 13.62
N MET A 396 24.36 7.01 14.14
CA MET A 396 23.50 8.08 14.64
C MET A 396 24.16 8.78 15.84
N PRO A 397 24.25 10.12 15.86
CA PRO A 397 24.82 10.87 17.01
C PRO A 397 23.87 10.86 18.20
N ALA A 398 24.35 11.33 19.34
CA ALA A 398 23.51 11.61 20.49
C ALA A 398 22.44 12.66 20.17
N TRP A 399 21.32 12.63 20.90
CA TRP A 399 20.14 13.47 20.61
C TRP A 399 20.41 14.98 20.62
N ASP A 400 21.32 15.43 21.46
CA ASP A 400 21.76 16.84 21.59
C ASP A 400 22.73 17.30 20.50
N ALA A 401 23.24 16.37 19.70
CA ALA A 401 24.18 16.62 18.60
C ALA A 401 23.55 16.50 17.20
N ARG A 402 22.21 16.42 17.11
CA ARG A 402 21.45 16.33 15.85
C ARG A 402 20.99 17.66 15.29
#